data_290c53ba6f766258a40753ea3094d9cd
#
_entry.id   290c53ba6f766258a40753ea3094d9cd
#
_cell.length_a   1.000
_cell.length_b   1.000
_cell.length_c   1.000
_cell.angle_alpha   90.00
_cell.angle_beta   90.00
_cell.angle_gamma   90.00
#
_symmetry.space_group_name_H-M   'P 1'
#
loop_
_entity.id
_entity.type
_entity.pdbx_description
1 polymer ?
#
loop_
_entity_poly.entity_id
_entity_poly.type
_entity_poly.pdbx_seq_one_letter_code
_entity_poly.pdbx_strand_id
1 'polypeptide(L)'
;MITRRDLLKTTALGFASLGLPAWRREEKIRLGVASYSLRNLKRPQAIEAVKACGVTYVNIKSVHLDYKLSPEELAAGRKEFDDAGLKVVGSGNNSLNSEKDIAMVFEYAKNARFPLLVIAPKPDLLPQIEEAVKKSGIPVAIHNHGPEDKLFPAPSDALKLIKNMDPRVGLCVDVGHTTRAGKDVVQEIADAGPRVLDMHIKDLKDLMKKDTQVPVGDGKMPVAEIFKQLVKQNYAGYVNLEYEIEANDPVPGMKKSFDFMRKVAGEVAK
;
A
#
# COMPACT_ATOMS: atom_id res chain seq x y z
N MET A 1 -72.30 -22.31 -10.36
CA MET A 1 -71.17 -23.27 -10.48
C MET A 1 -70.14 -22.57 -11.32
N ILE A 2 -69.05 -22.09 -10.69
CA ILE A 2 -67.92 -21.46 -11.37
C ILE A 2 -66.96 -22.55 -11.78
N THR A 3 -66.68 -22.69 -13.06
CA THR A 3 -65.83 -23.76 -13.59
C THR A 3 -64.35 -23.40 -13.48
N ARG A 4 -63.53 -24.45 -13.33
CA ARG A 4 -62.06 -24.35 -13.18
C ARG A 4 -61.30 -23.66 -14.32
N ARG A 5 -61.99 -23.13 -15.34
CA ARG A 5 -61.42 -22.47 -16.53
C ARG A 5 -61.35 -20.95 -16.45
N ASP A 6 -62.00 -20.30 -15.44
CA ASP A 6 -62.04 -18.86 -15.30
C ASP A 6 -60.96 -18.26 -14.41
N LEU A 7 -60.02 -19.09 -13.90
CA LEU A 7 -58.95 -18.70 -12.96
C LEU A 7 -57.58 -18.50 -13.61
N LEU A 8 -57.50 -18.39 -14.94
CA LEU A 8 -56.23 -18.26 -15.67
C LEU A 8 -56.13 -16.97 -16.50
N LYS A 9 -56.85 -15.95 -16.16
CA LYS A 9 -56.65 -14.64 -16.78
C LYS A 9 -56.52 -13.59 -15.69
N THR A 10 -55.39 -12.87 -15.74
CA THR A 10 -54.95 -11.74 -14.92
C THR A 10 -54.06 -12.12 -13.72
N THR A 11 -52.75 -12.14 -14.00
CA THR A 11 -51.75 -11.31 -13.33
C THR A 11 -50.43 -11.49 -14.05
N ALA A 12 -50.21 -10.67 -15.10
CA ALA A 12 -48.89 -10.35 -15.55
C ALA A 12 -48.30 -9.35 -14.53
N LEU A 13 -47.82 -9.86 -13.39
CA LEU A 13 -46.98 -9.11 -12.48
C LEU A 13 -45.62 -8.98 -13.15
N GLY A 14 -45.30 -7.74 -13.56
CA GLY A 14 -44.00 -7.38 -14.02
C GLY A 14 -42.95 -7.72 -12.94
N PHE A 15 -42.16 -8.75 -13.20
CA PHE A 15 -40.92 -8.93 -12.51
C PHE A 15 -40.00 -7.76 -12.88
N ALA A 16 -40.04 -6.70 -12.05
CA ALA A 16 -38.93 -5.77 -12.02
C ALA A 16 -37.71 -6.61 -11.74
N SER A 17 -36.84 -6.75 -12.71
CA SER A 17 -35.50 -7.32 -12.52
C SER A 17 -34.79 -6.41 -11.52
N LEU A 18 -34.87 -6.76 -10.24
CA LEU A 18 -33.93 -6.29 -9.26
C LEU A 18 -32.56 -6.73 -9.78
N GLY A 19 -31.85 -5.79 -10.43
CA GLY A 19 -30.50 -6.01 -10.88
C GLY A 19 -29.71 -6.50 -9.69
N LEU A 20 -29.28 -7.77 -9.74
CA LEU A 20 -28.34 -8.32 -8.80
C LEU A 20 -27.20 -7.31 -8.73
N PRO A 21 -26.74 -6.92 -7.51
CA PRO A 21 -25.59 -6.05 -7.39
C PRO A 21 -24.48 -6.69 -8.20
N ALA A 22 -23.97 -5.93 -9.18
CA ALA A 22 -22.80 -6.37 -9.93
C ALA A 22 -21.76 -6.77 -8.89
N TRP A 23 -21.41 -8.06 -8.82
CA TRP A 23 -20.36 -8.58 -7.97
C TRP A 23 -19.18 -7.67 -8.21
N ARG A 24 -18.76 -6.92 -7.20
CA ARG A 24 -17.55 -6.10 -7.31
C ARG A 24 -16.46 -7.08 -7.71
N ARG A 25 -15.99 -6.93 -8.96
CA ARG A 25 -14.83 -7.69 -9.44
C ARG A 25 -13.73 -7.39 -8.43
N GLU A 26 -13.21 -8.42 -7.78
CA GLU A 26 -12.15 -8.24 -6.80
C GLU A 26 -10.99 -7.51 -7.48
N GLU A 27 -10.60 -6.36 -6.94
CA GLU A 27 -9.53 -5.54 -7.53
C GLU A 27 -8.23 -6.34 -7.44
N LYS A 28 -7.73 -6.82 -8.58
CA LYS A 28 -6.46 -7.57 -8.63
C LYS A 28 -5.27 -6.72 -8.22
N ILE A 29 -5.33 -5.40 -8.45
CA ILE A 29 -4.35 -4.41 -8.01
C ILE A 29 -5.08 -3.36 -7.17
N ARG A 30 -4.77 -3.31 -5.88
CA ARG A 30 -5.37 -2.37 -4.94
C ARG A 30 -4.46 -1.15 -4.79
N LEU A 31 -4.88 -0.02 -5.36
CA LEU A 31 -4.12 1.22 -5.38
C LEU A 31 -4.38 2.05 -4.11
N GLY A 32 -3.32 2.50 -3.47
CA GLY A 32 -3.35 3.33 -2.27
C GLY A 32 -2.33 4.46 -2.31
N VAL A 33 -2.28 5.24 -1.23
CA VAL A 33 -1.34 6.34 -1.03
C VAL A 33 -0.42 6.03 0.14
N ALA A 34 0.90 6.13 -0.07
CA ALA A 34 1.85 6.34 1.02
C ALA A 34 1.75 7.81 1.43
N SER A 35 1.24 8.10 2.64
CA SER A 35 0.92 9.47 3.04
C SER A 35 2.13 10.40 3.14
N TYR A 36 3.35 9.86 3.07
CA TYR A 36 4.56 10.66 2.91
C TYR A 36 4.52 11.55 1.66
N SER A 37 3.81 11.14 0.62
CA SER A 37 3.48 11.97 -0.55
C SER A 37 2.82 13.31 -0.18
N LEU A 38 2.15 13.36 0.96
CA LEU A 38 1.36 14.49 1.46
C LEU A 38 2.02 15.16 2.68
N ARG A 39 3.34 14.97 2.87
CA ARG A 39 4.08 15.33 4.10
C ARG A 39 4.02 16.80 4.50
N ASN A 40 3.76 17.71 3.55
CA ASN A 40 3.61 19.15 3.82
C ASN A 40 2.15 19.54 4.13
N LEU A 41 1.20 18.62 4.05
CA LEU A 41 -0.19 18.85 4.40
C LEU A 41 -0.46 18.41 5.84
N LYS A 42 -1.37 19.10 6.53
CA LYS A 42 -1.89 18.63 7.83
C LYS A 42 -2.82 17.44 7.61
N ARG A 43 -3.02 16.59 8.63
CA ARG A 43 -3.84 15.36 8.53
C ARG A 43 -5.21 15.55 7.88
N PRO A 44 -6.06 16.55 8.23
CA PRO A 44 -7.35 16.75 7.54
C PRO A 44 -7.19 17.04 6.04
N GLN A 45 -6.18 17.84 5.67
CA GLN A 45 -5.88 18.14 4.27
C GLN A 45 -5.36 16.91 3.51
N ALA A 46 -4.53 16.08 4.17
CA ALA A 46 -4.04 14.82 3.61
C ALA A 46 -5.19 13.83 3.35
N ILE A 47 -6.16 13.74 4.26
CA ILE A 47 -7.38 12.94 4.08
C ILE A 47 -8.14 13.39 2.83
N GLU A 48 -8.41 14.69 2.69
CA GLU A 48 -9.08 15.21 1.50
C GLU A 48 -8.28 15.02 0.21
N ALA A 49 -6.95 15.11 0.27
CA ALA A 49 -6.07 14.83 -0.87
C ALA A 49 -6.16 13.36 -1.33
N VAL A 50 -6.18 12.41 -0.41
CA VAL A 50 -6.37 10.98 -0.75
C VAL A 50 -7.72 10.77 -1.43
N LYS A 51 -8.79 11.34 -0.88
CA LYS A 51 -10.14 11.29 -1.46
C LYS A 51 -10.18 11.92 -2.86
N ALA A 52 -9.53 13.07 -3.02
CA ALA A 52 -9.44 13.77 -4.31
C ALA A 52 -8.73 12.93 -5.39
N CYS A 53 -7.82 12.04 -5.01
CA CYS A 53 -7.18 11.07 -5.92
C CYS A 53 -8.10 9.90 -6.30
N GLY A 54 -9.29 9.78 -5.72
CA GLY A 54 -10.25 8.72 -6.02
C GLY A 54 -9.81 7.34 -5.56
N VAL A 55 -9.01 7.26 -4.48
CA VAL A 55 -8.59 6.01 -3.84
C VAL A 55 -9.01 5.97 -2.38
N THR A 56 -9.13 4.77 -1.82
CA THR A 56 -9.60 4.55 -0.45
C THR A 56 -8.54 3.99 0.47
N TYR A 57 -7.42 3.52 -0.05
CA TYR A 57 -6.36 2.89 0.73
C TYR A 57 -5.24 3.89 1.07
N VAL A 58 -4.77 3.88 2.31
CA VAL A 58 -3.70 4.76 2.76
C VAL A 58 -2.76 4.06 3.74
N ASN A 59 -1.45 4.17 3.49
CA ASN A 59 -0.40 3.85 4.44
C ASN A 59 0.00 5.16 5.15
N ILE A 60 -0.12 5.23 6.47
CA ILE A 60 0.04 6.47 7.24
C ILE A 60 1.50 6.66 7.67
N LYS A 61 2.09 7.80 7.33
CA LYS A 61 3.38 8.27 7.88
C LYS A 61 3.15 9.02 9.20
N SER A 62 4.11 8.93 10.11
CA SER A 62 4.06 9.57 11.42
C SER A 62 3.85 11.09 11.39
N VAL A 63 4.15 11.77 10.28
CA VAL A 63 3.82 13.19 10.09
C VAL A 63 2.31 13.47 10.15
N HIS A 64 1.47 12.51 9.84
CA HIS A 64 0.01 12.62 9.93
C HIS A 64 -0.58 11.98 11.19
N LEU A 65 0.18 11.13 11.87
CA LEU A 65 -0.20 10.53 13.15
C LEU A 65 1.07 10.26 13.96
N ASP A 66 1.45 11.19 14.84
CA ASP A 66 2.75 11.19 15.51
C ASP A 66 2.85 10.06 16.56
N TYR A 67 4.02 9.46 16.70
CA TYR A 67 4.35 8.48 17.76
C TYR A 67 4.18 9.00 19.18
N LYS A 68 4.26 10.33 19.37
CA LYS A 68 4.20 10.99 20.69
C LYS A 68 2.79 11.20 21.20
N LEU A 69 1.78 10.94 20.37
CA LEU A 69 0.38 11.05 20.75
C LEU A 69 0.02 9.98 21.79
N SER A 70 -0.89 10.32 22.70
CA SER A 70 -1.44 9.35 23.64
C SER A 70 -2.22 8.24 22.91
N PRO A 71 -2.46 7.07 23.53
CA PRO A 71 -3.28 6.03 22.93
C PRO A 71 -4.66 6.52 22.47
N GLU A 72 -5.28 7.43 23.23
CA GLU A 72 -6.58 8.01 22.91
C GLU A 72 -6.49 8.94 21.70
N GLU A 73 -5.45 9.77 21.63
CA GLU A 73 -5.21 10.66 20.49
C GLU A 73 -4.86 9.88 19.22
N LEU A 74 -4.11 8.77 19.33
CA LEU A 74 -3.83 7.85 18.24
C LEU A 74 -5.10 7.20 17.71
N ALA A 75 -5.96 6.73 18.62
CA ALA A 75 -7.25 6.13 18.24
C ALA A 75 -8.17 7.18 17.59
N ALA A 76 -8.23 8.40 18.13
CA ALA A 76 -9.02 9.50 17.57
C ALA A 76 -8.51 9.92 16.18
N GLY A 77 -7.19 10.10 16.04
CA GLY A 77 -6.61 10.48 14.75
C GLY A 77 -6.75 9.38 13.69
N ARG A 78 -6.68 8.10 14.06
CA ARG A 78 -7.00 6.97 13.18
C ARG A 78 -8.47 7.02 12.75
N LYS A 79 -9.37 7.31 13.67
CA LYS A 79 -10.81 7.41 13.40
C LYS A 79 -11.15 8.48 12.36
N GLU A 80 -10.39 9.58 12.28
CA GLU A 80 -10.60 10.60 11.25
C GLU A 80 -10.47 10.02 9.83
N PHE A 81 -9.52 9.09 9.61
CA PHE A 81 -9.40 8.40 8.32
C PHE A 81 -10.57 7.45 8.08
N ASP A 82 -10.96 6.68 9.09
CA ASP A 82 -12.07 5.73 9.00
C ASP A 82 -13.41 6.46 8.73
N ASP A 83 -13.67 7.58 9.43
CA ASP A 83 -14.87 8.42 9.24
C ASP A 83 -14.92 9.06 7.84
N ALA A 84 -13.76 9.35 7.26
CA ALA A 84 -13.66 9.84 5.88
C ALA A 84 -13.85 8.74 4.81
N GLY A 85 -14.09 7.50 5.22
CA GLY A 85 -14.24 6.34 4.35
C GLY A 85 -12.93 5.78 3.81
N LEU A 86 -11.78 6.17 4.41
CA LEU A 86 -10.47 5.66 4.03
C LEU A 86 -10.14 4.40 4.82
N LYS A 87 -9.55 3.43 4.16
CA LYS A 87 -9.04 2.20 4.77
C LYS A 87 -7.53 2.35 5.00
N VAL A 88 -7.15 2.42 6.26
CA VAL A 88 -5.72 2.43 6.63
C VAL A 88 -5.15 1.03 6.49
N VAL A 89 -4.15 0.89 5.63
CA VAL A 89 -3.55 -0.40 5.26
C VAL A 89 -2.20 -0.66 5.91
N GLY A 90 -1.60 0.34 6.52
CA GLY A 90 -0.33 0.22 7.23
C GLY A 90 0.16 1.55 7.78
N SER A 91 1.32 1.52 8.39
CA SER A 91 2.08 2.71 8.79
C SER A 91 3.55 2.56 8.38
N GLY A 92 4.15 3.64 7.90
CA GLY A 92 5.58 3.69 7.64
C GLY A 92 5.97 4.72 6.57
N ASN A 93 7.24 4.76 6.25
CA ASN A 93 8.33 3.92 6.72
C ASN A 93 8.79 4.33 8.13
N ASN A 94 8.99 3.36 9.04
CA ASN A 94 9.39 3.56 10.43
C ASN A 94 10.84 3.07 10.63
N SER A 95 11.77 3.96 11.03
CA SER A 95 13.16 3.57 11.31
C SER A 95 13.27 2.83 12.63
N LEU A 96 13.98 1.69 12.65
CA LEU A 96 14.23 0.89 13.84
C LEU A 96 15.74 0.76 14.05
N ASN A 97 16.29 1.57 14.97
CA ASN A 97 17.73 1.66 15.25
C ASN A 97 18.12 1.02 16.59
N SER A 98 17.13 0.64 17.40
CA SER A 98 17.30 0.07 18.75
C SER A 98 16.08 -0.78 19.15
N GLU A 99 16.23 -1.62 20.17
CA GLU A 99 15.11 -2.35 20.78
C GLU A 99 14.02 -1.41 21.34
N LYS A 100 14.42 -0.22 21.79
CA LYS A 100 13.48 0.81 22.24
C LYS A 100 12.57 1.28 21.08
N ASP A 101 13.13 1.42 19.87
CA ASP A 101 12.33 1.80 18.69
C ASP A 101 11.36 0.68 18.32
N ILE A 102 11.77 -0.58 18.42
CA ILE A 102 10.89 -1.73 18.20
C ILE A 102 9.70 -1.66 19.16
N ALA A 103 9.95 -1.54 20.47
CA ALA A 103 8.89 -1.46 21.48
C ALA A 103 7.94 -0.29 21.20
N MET A 104 8.47 0.90 20.90
CA MET A 104 7.71 2.11 20.62
C MET A 104 6.83 1.95 19.36
N VAL A 105 7.39 1.43 18.27
CA VAL A 105 6.67 1.33 16.98
C VAL A 105 5.59 0.25 17.03
N PHE A 106 5.82 -0.87 17.73
CA PHE A 106 4.78 -1.88 17.91
C PHE A 106 3.66 -1.42 18.86
N GLU A 107 3.98 -0.67 19.93
CA GLU A 107 2.98 -0.04 20.79
C GLU A 107 2.14 0.99 20.02
N TYR A 108 2.78 1.84 19.23
CA TYR A 108 2.13 2.77 18.31
C TYR A 108 1.19 2.05 17.34
N ALA A 109 1.66 0.95 16.73
CA ALA A 109 0.83 0.18 15.81
C ALA A 109 -0.41 -0.42 16.48
N LYS A 110 -0.25 -0.92 17.72
CA LYS A 110 -1.34 -1.46 18.52
C LYS A 110 -2.38 -0.36 18.83
N ASN A 111 -1.94 0.80 19.31
CA ASN A 111 -2.81 1.91 19.73
C ASN A 111 -3.54 2.54 18.53
N ALA A 112 -2.86 2.70 17.39
CA ALA A 112 -3.44 3.20 16.14
C ALA A 112 -4.11 2.10 15.28
N ARG A 113 -4.09 0.83 15.72
CA ARG A 113 -4.67 -0.33 15.01
C ARG A 113 -4.14 -0.47 13.58
N PHE A 114 -2.83 -0.33 13.38
CA PHE A 114 -2.24 -0.56 12.06
C PHE A 114 -2.16 -2.05 11.76
N PRO A 115 -2.63 -2.48 10.58
CA PRO A 115 -2.59 -3.90 10.19
C PRO A 115 -1.22 -4.35 9.68
N LEU A 116 -0.32 -3.41 9.36
CA LEU A 116 1.02 -3.64 8.83
C LEU A 116 1.94 -2.48 9.23
N LEU A 117 3.20 -2.79 9.51
CA LEU A 117 4.26 -1.80 9.69
C LEU A 117 5.26 -1.89 8.54
N VAL A 118 5.44 -0.80 7.79
CA VAL A 118 6.59 -0.64 6.90
C VAL A 118 7.75 -0.11 7.73
N ILE A 119 8.90 -0.78 7.66
CA ILE A 119 10.05 -0.53 8.54
C ILE A 119 11.36 -0.41 7.77
N ALA A 120 12.31 0.37 8.35
CA ALA A 120 13.71 0.41 7.95
C ALA A 120 14.57 0.02 9.17
N PRO A 121 14.82 -1.26 9.40
CA PRO A 121 15.54 -1.73 10.58
C PRO A 121 17.04 -1.80 10.34
N LYS A 122 17.84 -1.81 11.44
CA LYS A 122 19.17 -2.38 11.38
C LYS A 122 19.09 -3.91 11.30
N PRO A 123 19.96 -4.58 10.52
CA PRO A 123 19.90 -6.02 10.33
C PRO A 123 20.07 -6.85 11.62
N ASP A 124 20.86 -6.37 12.56
CA ASP A 124 21.09 -7.00 13.87
C ASP A 124 19.86 -7.03 14.78
N LEU A 125 18.86 -6.20 14.49
CA LEU A 125 17.58 -6.15 15.22
C LEU A 125 16.51 -7.11 14.67
N LEU A 126 16.78 -7.79 13.55
CA LEU A 126 15.78 -8.68 12.92
C LEU A 126 15.26 -9.79 13.85
N PRO A 127 16.08 -10.44 14.70
CA PRO A 127 15.59 -11.44 15.66
C PRO A 127 14.57 -10.85 16.64
N GLN A 128 14.82 -9.66 17.21
CA GLN A 128 13.93 -8.98 18.15
C GLN A 128 12.65 -8.51 17.46
N ILE A 129 12.75 -8.09 16.18
CA ILE A 129 11.58 -7.73 15.37
C ILE A 129 10.70 -8.97 15.13
N GLU A 130 11.30 -10.11 14.80
CA GLU A 130 10.54 -11.36 14.63
C GLU A 130 9.80 -11.76 15.91
N GLU A 131 10.44 -11.64 17.07
CA GLU A 131 9.80 -11.88 18.37
C GLU A 131 8.61 -10.93 18.59
N ALA A 132 8.77 -9.63 18.26
CA ALA A 132 7.69 -8.66 18.37
C ALA A 132 6.53 -8.98 17.40
N VAL A 133 6.81 -9.44 16.19
CA VAL A 133 5.83 -9.92 15.21
C VAL A 133 5.06 -11.12 15.75
N LYS A 134 5.76 -12.13 16.30
CA LYS A 134 5.15 -13.32 16.89
C LYS A 134 4.24 -12.96 18.06
N LYS A 135 4.67 -12.06 18.93
CA LYS A 135 3.95 -11.62 20.14
C LYS A 135 2.72 -10.78 19.81
N SER A 136 2.85 -9.83 18.88
CA SER A 136 1.78 -8.86 18.57
C SER A 136 0.79 -9.37 17.51
N GLY A 137 1.24 -10.27 16.63
CA GLY A 137 0.52 -10.66 15.43
C GLY A 137 0.59 -9.65 14.29
N ILE A 138 1.25 -8.48 14.49
CA ILE A 138 1.36 -7.42 13.48
C ILE A 138 2.50 -7.74 12.51
N PRO A 139 2.23 -7.91 11.21
CA PRO A 139 3.27 -8.13 10.22
C PRO A 139 4.11 -6.88 9.99
N VAL A 140 5.34 -7.09 9.53
CA VAL A 140 6.26 -6.01 9.15
C VAL A 140 6.76 -6.20 7.73
N ALA A 141 7.00 -5.09 7.02
CA ALA A 141 7.50 -5.05 5.66
C ALA A 141 8.77 -4.18 5.61
N ILE A 142 9.93 -4.78 5.35
CA ILE A 142 11.21 -4.06 5.25
C ILE A 142 11.24 -3.30 3.93
N HIS A 143 11.46 -2.00 4.02
CA HIS A 143 11.53 -1.09 2.88
C HIS A 143 12.97 -0.94 2.40
N ASN A 144 13.21 -1.06 1.10
CA ASN A 144 14.51 -0.80 0.47
C ASN A 144 14.63 0.66 0.02
N HIS A 145 15.84 1.25 0.13
CA HIS A 145 16.07 2.69 -0.10
C HIS A 145 17.02 3.02 -1.26
N GLY A 146 17.40 2.04 -2.07
CA GLY A 146 18.27 2.27 -3.22
C GLY A 146 19.74 2.36 -2.86
N PRO A 147 20.59 2.80 -3.80
CA PRO A 147 22.06 2.72 -3.66
C PRO A 147 22.64 3.58 -2.53
N GLU A 148 21.89 4.52 -2.00
CA GLU A 148 22.30 5.34 -0.85
C GLU A 148 22.17 4.59 0.48
N ASP A 149 21.34 3.57 0.57
CA ASP A 149 21.21 2.71 1.74
C ASP A 149 22.22 1.56 1.66
N LYS A 150 23.12 1.51 2.64
CA LYS A 150 24.12 0.45 2.73
C LYS A 150 23.57 -0.87 3.30
N LEU A 151 22.38 -0.84 3.91
CA LEU A 151 21.78 -1.99 4.57
C LEU A 151 20.85 -2.76 3.64
N PHE A 152 19.90 -2.02 3.02
CA PHE A 152 18.89 -2.60 2.14
C PHE A 152 18.72 -1.76 0.86
N PRO A 153 19.71 -1.75 -0.03
CA PRO A 153 19.57 -1.05 -1.31
C PRO A 153 18.49 -1.65 -2.20
N ALA A 154 18.28 -2.96 -2.15
CA ALA A 154 17.28 -3.69 -2.94
C ALA A 154 16.52 -4.72 -2.09
N PRO A 155 15.35 -5.21 -2.55
CA PRO A 155 14.57 -6.22 -1.84
C PRO A 155 15.34 -7.51 -1.55
N SER A 156 16.16 -7.97 -2.49
CA SER A 156 16.97 -9.18 -2.36
C SER A 156 17.96 -9.11 -1.19
N ASP A 157 18.39 -7.93 -0.74
CA ASP A 157 19.31 -7.79 0.39
C ASP A 157 18.62 -8.11 1.72
N ALA A 158 17.38 -7.64 1.90
CA ALA A 158 16.57 -8.01 3.05
C ALA A 158 16.08 -9.46 2.96
N LEU A 159 15.66 -9.91 1.77
CA LEU A 159 15.14 -11.27 1.54
C LEU A 159 16.12 -12.35 1.99
N LYS A 160 17.41 -12.18 1.74
CA LYS A 160 18.47 -13.11 2.18
C LYS A 160 18.47 -13.32 3.69
N LEU A 161 18.19 -12.26 4.46
CA LEU A 161 18.22 -12.29 5.92
C LEU A 161 16.94 -12.86 6.52
N ILE A 162 15.78 -12.57 5.89
CA ILE A 162 14.48 -12.99 6.42
C ILE A 162 13.99 -14.34 5.89
N LYS A 163 14.76 -15.01 5.05
CA LYS A 163 14.36 -16.23 4.33
C LYS A 163 13.75 -17.31 5.25
N ASN A 164 14.34 -17.50 6.42
CA ASN A 164 13.93 -18.52 7.39
C ASN A 164 13.13 -17.97 8.58
N MET A 165 12.74 -16.69 8.54
CA MET A 165 11.98 -16.03 9.59
C MET A 165 10.47 -16.25 9.40
N ASP A 166 9.70 -15.87 10.42
CA ASP A 166 8.25 -15.87 10.37
C ASP A 166 7.75 -15.22 9.06
N PRO A 167 6.78 -15.81 8.34
CA PRO A 167 6.31 -15.28 7.05
C PRO A 167 5.70 -13.89 7.14
N ARG A 168 5.34 -13.41 8.33
CA ARG A 168 4.87 -12.05 8.58
C ARG A 168 5.98 -11.00 8.63
N VAL A 169 7.25 -11.42 8.57
CA VAL A 169 8.40 -10.55 8.30
C VAL A 169 8.65 -10.59 6.80
N GLY A 170 8.25 -9.55 6.09
CA GLY A 170 8.31 -9.48 4.63
C GLY A 170 8.94 -8.19 4.13
N LEU A 171 8.58 -7.82 2.91
CA LEU A 171 9.17 -6.72 2.16
C LEU A 171 8.11 -5.70 1.75
N CYS A 172 8.45 -4.43 1.87
CA CYS A 172 7.83 -3.34 1.14
C CYS A 172 8.75 -3.00 -0.03
N VAL A 173 8.38 -3.41 -1.23
CA VAL A 173 9.23 -3.17 -2.41
C VAL A 173 9.01 -1.76 -2.92
N ASP A 174 10.01 -0.90 -2.78
CA ASP A 174 10.05 0.38 -3.49
C ASP A 174 10.63 0.19 -4.88
N VAL A 175 9.80 0.40 -5.88
CA VAL A 175 10.17 0.09 -7.27
C VAL A 175 11.26 1.03 -7.81
N GLY A 176 11.20 2.32 -7.44
CA GLY A 176 12.17 3.31 -7.89
C GLY A 176 13.54 3.09 -7.26
N HIS A 177 13.58 2.84 -5.96
CA HIS A 177 14.82 2.52 -5.25
C HIS A 177 15.44 1.21 -5.75
N THR A 178 14.62 0.19 -6.00
CA THR A 178 15.08 -1.10 -6.55
C THR A 178 15.77 -0.91 -7.90
N THR A 179 15.13 -0.17 -8.80
CA THR A 179 15.68 0.07 -10.15
C THR A 179 16.96 0.91 -10.08
N ARG A 180 16.99 1.96 -9.22
CA ARG A 180 18.21 2.76 -9.02
C ARG A 180 19.37 1.97 -8.42
N ALA A 181 19.10 0.90 -7.68
CA ALA A 181 20.11 -0.03 -7.22
C ALA A 181 20.63 -0.98 -8.33
N GLY A 182 20.23 -0.75 -9.58
CA GLY A 182 20.65 -1.55 -10.74
C GLY A 182 20.00 -2.93 -10.82
N LYS A 183 18.85 -3.12 -10.15
CA LYS A 183 18.11 -4.38 -10.13
C LYS A 183 16.93 -4.37 -11.10
N ASP A 184 16.63 -5.53 -11.67
CA ASP A 184 15.38 -5.75 -12.37
C ASP A 184 14.24 -5.85 -11.33
N VAL A 185 13.42 -4.82 -11.25
CA VAL A 185 12.36 -4.74 -10.24
C VAL A 185 11.29 -5.83 -10.41
N VAL A 186 11.02 -6.26 -11.66
CA VAL A 186 10.05 -7.32 -11.93
C VAL A 186 10.57 -8.65 -11.42
N GLN A 187 11.86 -8.92 -11.64
CA GLN A 187 12.51 -10.12 -11.13
C GLN A 187 12.62 -10.10 -9.60
N GLU A 188 12.99 -8.96 -8.98
CA GLU A 188 13.03 -8.82 -7.51
C GLU A 188 11.65 -9.10 -6.86
N ILE A 189 10.56 -8.62 -7.48
CA ILE A 189 9.19 -8.93 -7.03
C ILE A 189 8.89 -10.43 -7.19
N ALA A 190 9.30 -11.04 -8.31
CA ALA A 190 9.09 -12.47 -8.56
C ALA A 190 9.83 -13.33 -7.53
N ASP A 191 11.10 -13.02 -7.26
CA ASP A 191 11.96 -13.76 -6.32
C ASP A 191 11.48 -13.60 -4.87
N ALA A 192 10.96 -12.43 -4.52
CA ALA A 192 10.37 -12.18 -3.20
C ALA A 192 9.05 -12.96 -2.98
N GLY A 193 8.28 -13.17 -4.05
CA GLY A 193 7.06 -13.98 -4.02
C GLY A 193 6.09 -13.57 -2.89
N PRO A 194 5.70 -14.51 -2.01
CA PRO A 194 4.76 -14.23 -0.92
C PRO A 194 5.33 -13.34 0.20
N ARG A 195 6.63 -13.04 0.17
CA ARG A 195 7.25 -12.09 1.10
C ARG A 195 6.99 -10.64 0.75
N VAL A 196 6.45 -10.32 -0.42
CA VAL A 196 5.98 -8.97 -0.75
C VAL A 196 4.69 -8.71 0.03
N LEU A 197 4.77 -7.89 1.07
CA LEU A 197 3.62 -7.53 1.92
C LEU A 197 3.09 -6.13 1.61
N ASP A 198 3.93 -5.24 1.10
CA ASP A 198 3.56 -3.89 0.67
C ASP A 198 4.39 -3.45 -0.54
N MET A 199 3.93 -2.43 -1.23
CA MET A 199 4.61 -1.86 -2.40
C MET A 199 4.57 -0.34 -2.33
N HIS A 200 5.72 0.31 -2.59
CA HIS A 200 5.78 1.73 -2.90
C HIS A 200 6.04 1.89 -4.40
N ILE A 201 5.07 2.50 -5.10
CA ILE A 201 5.17 2.77 -6.53
C ILE A 201 5.49 4.23 -6.79
N LYS A 202 6.42 4.45 -7.71
CA LYS A 202 6.83 5.75 -8.25
C LYS A 202 7.35 5.57 -9.66
N ASP A 203 7.51 6.65 -10.41
CA ASP A 203 8.08 6.61 -11.76
C ASP A 203 9.27 7.58 -11.88
N LEU A 204 10.23 7.23 -12.71
CA LEU A 204 11.49 7.93 -12.87
C LEU A 204 11.74 8.27 -14.34
N LYS A 205 12.12 9.50 -14.61
CA LYS A 205 12.57 9.94 -15.94
C LYS A 205 13.93 9.34 -16.33
N ASP A 206 14.82 9.18 -15.35
CA ASP A 206 16.10 8.48 -15.48
C ASP A 206 16.19 7.41 -14.38
N LEU A 207 16.22 6.15 -14.80
CA LEU A 207 16.14 5.00 -13.89
C LEU A 207 17.35 4.86 -12.95
N MET A 208 18.47 5.52 -13.25
CA MET A 208 19.70 5.40 -12.49
C MET A 208 20.00 6.63 -11.63
N LYS A 209 19.25 7.72 -11.82
CA LYS A 209 19.50 8.97 -11.12
C LYS A 209 18.50 9.24 -10.02
N LYS A 210 19.01 9.74 -8.89
CA LYS A 210 18.21 10.33 -7.84
C LYS A 210 17.49 11.60 -8.35
N ASP A 211 16.40 11.95 -7.69
CA ASP A 211 15.65 13.19 -7.92
C ASP A 211 15.11 13.37 -9.36
N THR A 212 14.83 12.24 -10.03
CA THR A 212 14.23 12.25 -11.38
C THR A 212 12.79 11.70 -11.39
N GLN A 213 12.14 11.69 -10.23
CA GLN A 213 10.76 11.26 -10.12
C GLN A 213 9.83 12.15 -10.97
N VAL A 214 8.85 11.52 -11.59
CA VAL A 214 7.78 12.14 -12.37
C VAL A 214 6.45 11.45 -12.01
N PRO A 215 5.29 12.04 -12.39
CA PRO A 215 4.02 11.33 -12.28
C PRO A 215 4.10 9.95 -12.95
N VAL A 216 3.49 8.94 -12.32
CA VAL A 216 3.49 7.58 -12.87
C VAL A 216 2.84 7.57 -14.25
N GLY A 217 3.55 7.05 -15.23
CA GLY A 217 3.19 7.06 -16.64
C GLY A 217 3.94 8.10 -17.48
N ASP A 218 4.65 9.04 -16.85
CA ASP A 218 5.50 10.03 -17.56
C ASP A 218 6.98 9.61 -17.60
N GLY A 219 7.33 8.53 -16.89
CA GLY A 219 8.69 8.04 -16.77
C GLY A 219 8.96 6.77 -17.57
N LYS A 220 9.92 6.00 -17.07
CA LYS A 220 10.44 4.79 -17.73
C LYS A 220 10.27 3.52 -16.91
N MET A 221 9.57 3.59 -15.76
CA MET A 221 9.34 2.41 -14.94
C MET A 221 8.41 1.42 -15.66
N PRO A 222 8.69 0.11 -15.60
CA PRO A 222 7.90 -0.92 -16.28
C PRO A 222 6.61 -1.25 -15.49
N VAL A 223 5.72 -0.24 -15.33
CA VAL A 223 4.53 -0.35 -14.47
C VAL A 223 3.60 -1.49 -14.88
N ALA A 224 3.44 -1.70 -16.18
CA ALA A 224 2.58 -2.77 -16.70
C ALA A 224 3.15 -4.16 -16.36
N GLU A 225 4.46 -4.34 -16.48
CA GLU A 225 5.16 -5.58 -16.18
C GLU A 225 5.16 -5.85 -14.66
N ILE A 226 5.34 -4.80 -13.84
CA ILE A 226 5.20 -4.88 -12.38
C ILE A 226 3.80 -5.38 -12.01
N PHE A 227 2.74 -4.76 -12.57
CA PHE A 227 1.37 -5.16 -12.25
C PHE A 227 1.04 -6.57 -12.76
N LYS A 228 1.53 -6.98 -13.94
CA LYS A 228 1.42 -8.35 -14.43
C LYS A 228 2.06 -9.34 -13.47
N GLN A 229 3.26 -9.04 -12.97
CA GLN A 229 3.96 -9.90 -12.02
C GLN A 229 3.19 -10.01 -10.69
N LEU A 230 2.64 -8.90 -10.16
CA LEU A 230 1.82 -8.91 -8.96
C LEU A 230 0.55 -9.77 -9.13
N VAL A 231 -0.13 -9.64 -10.27
CA VAL A 231 -1.29 -10.48 -10.61
C VAL A 231 -0.90 -11.95 -10.72
N LYS A 232 0.21 -12.26 -11.41
CA LYS A 232 0.73 -13.62 -11.59
C LYS A 232 1.00 -14.34 -10.26
N GLN A 233 1.50 -13.62 -9.26
CA GLN A 233 1.79 -14.19 -7.95
C GLN A 233 0.64 -14.07 -6.93
N ASN A 234 -0.56 -13.65 -7.38
CA ASN A 234 -1.74 -13.43 -6.53
C ASN A 234 -1.45 -12.48 -5.35
N TYR A 235 -0.75 -11.37 -5.62
CA TYR A 235 -0.41 -10.40 -4.59
C TYR A 235 -1.66 -9.85 -3.91
N ALA A 236 -1.71 -10.02 -2.58
CA ALA A 236 -2.87 -9.64 -1.76
C ALA A 236 -2.67 -8.32 -0.98
N GLY A 237 -1.53 -7.64 -1.15
CA GLY A 237 -1.22 -6.36 -0.51
C GLY A 237 -1.76 -5.15 -1.27
N TYR A 238 -1.14 -4.01 -1.04
CA TYR A 238 -1.51 -2.73 -1.63
C TYR A 238 -0.34 -2.13 -2.40
N VAL A 239 -0.64 -1.40 -3.48
CA VAL A 239 0.34 -0.66 -4.27
C VAL A 239 0.15 0.82 -3.92
N ASN A 240 0.97 1.30 -3.00
CA ASN A 240 0.87 2.65 -2.47
C ASN A 240 1.73 3.61 -3.30
N LEU A 241 1.10 4.62 -3.91
CA LEU A 241 1.84 5.69 -4.58
C LEU A 241 2.66 6.47 -3.55
N GLU A 242 3.98 6.54 -3.76
CA GLU A 242 4.89 7.40 -3.01
C GLU A 242 5.41 8.52 -3.91
N TYR A 243 4.69 9.67 -3.86
CA TYR A 243 4.93 10.84 -4.70
C TYR A 243 5.75 11.87 -3.92
N GLU A 244 7.06 11.91 -4.16
CA GLU A 244 8.00 12.69 -3.34
C GLU A 244 8.33 14.05 -3.92
N ILE A 245 7.78 14.41 -5.08
CA ILE A 245 7.92 15.69 -5.76
C ILE A 245 6.71 16.59 -5.50
N GLU A 246 6.85 17.89 -5.81
CA GLU A 246 5.76 18.88 -5.70
C GLU A 246 5.06 18.86 -4.32
N ALA A 247 5.84 18.70 -3.24
CA ALA A 247 5.35 18.46 -1.90
C ALA A 247 4.35 19.52 -1.37
N ASN A 248 4.32 20.72 -1.95
CA ASN A 248 3.39 21.80 -1.59
C ASN A 248 2.06 21.72 -2.36
N ASP A 249 2.04 21.07 -3.53
CA ASP A 249 0.83 20.80 -4.32
C ASP A 249 0.92 19.45 -5.05
N PRO A 250 0.93 18.33 -4.32
CA PRO A 250 1.15 17.02 -4.91
C PRO A 250 -0.07 16.45 -5.63
N VAL A 251 -1.28 16.95 -5.33
CA VAL A 251 -2.56 16.35 -5.78
C VAL A 251 -2.69 16.26 -7.30
N PRO A 252 -2.33 17.27 -8.11
CA PRO A 252 -2.44 17.17 -9.57
C PRO A 252 -1.61 16.01 -10.15
N GLY A 253 -0.34 15.90 -9.76
CA GLY A 253 0.56 14.83 -10.23
C GLY A 253 0.15 13.45 -9.69
N MET A 254 -0.32 13.37 -8.45
CA MET A 254 -0.87 12.13 -7.90
C MET A 254 -2.13 11.68 -8.65
N LYS A 255 -3.07 12.57 -8.98
CA LYS A 255 -4.26 12.25 -9.78
C LYS A 255 -3.88 11.67 -11.15
N LYS A 256 -2.95 12.33 -11.85
CA LYS A 256 -2.41 11.85 -13.13
C LYS A 256 -1.81 10.45 -12.99
N SER A 257 -1.03 10.22 -11.94
CA SER A 257 -0.43 8.92 -11.62
C SER A 257 -1.51 7.84 -11.42
N PHE A 258 -2.55 8.14 -10.65
CA PHE A 258 -3.65 7.20 -10.42
C PHE A 258 -4.47 6.92 -11.67
N ASP A 259 -4.70 7.91 -12.53
CA ASP A 259 -5.41 7.71 -13.80
C ASP A 259 -4.67 6.73 -14.69
N PHE A 260 -3.35 6.88 -14.82
CA PHE A 260 -2.50 5.94 -15.54
C PHE A 260 -2.51 4.55 -14.92
N MET A 261 -2.28 4.45 -13.59
CA MET A 261 -2.25 3.17 -12.88
C MET A 261 -3.57 2.41 -12.95
N ARG A 262 -4.73 3.09 -12.84
CA ARG A 262 -6.05 2.48 -13.02
C ARG A 262 -6.23 1.88 -14.41
N LYS A 263 -5.80 2.61 -15.45
CA LYS A 263 -5.82 2.10 -16.83
C LYS A 263 -5.02 0.82 -16.95
N VAL A 264 -3.76 0.84 -16.51
CA VAL A 264 -2.87 -0.34 -16.56
C VAL A 264 -3.44 -1.51 -15.73
N ALA A 265 -3.92 -1.25 -14.52
CA ALA A 265 -4.54 -2.27 -13.67
C ALA A 265 -5.76 -2.92 -14.35
N GLY A 266 -6.58 -2.15 -15.05
CA GLY A 266 -7.70 -2.66 -15.83
C GLY A 266 -7.30 -3.50 -17.05
N GLU A 267 -6.15 -3.23 -17.65
CA GLU A 267 -5.59 -3.99 -18.78
C GLU A 267 -5.00 -5.34 -18.33
N VAL A 268 -4.26 -5.37 -17.22
CA VAL A 268 -3.62 -6.60 -16.70
C VAL A 268 -4.59 -7.51 -15.96
N ALA A 269 -5.78 -7.03 -15.62
CA ALA A 269 -6.82 -7.81 -14.95
C ALA A 269 -7.68 -8.66 -15.92
N LYS A 270 -7.51 -8.45 -17.22
CA LYS A 270 -8.20 -9.20 -18.29
C LYS A 270 -7.52 -10.53 -18.52
#